data_fc7d4c0de735836e1d53e86273be8b47
#
_entry.id   fc7d4c0de735836e1d53e86273be8b47
#
_cell.length_a   1.000
_cell.length_b   1.000
_cell.length_c   1.000
_cell.angle_alpha   90.00
_cell.angle_beta   90.00
_cell.angle_gamma   90.00
#
_symmetry.space_group_name_H-M   'P 1'
#
loop_
_entity.id
_entity.type
_entity.pdbx_description
1 polymer ?
#
loop_
_entity_poly.entity_id
_entity_poly.type
_entity_poly.pdbx_seq_one_letter_code
_entity_poly.pdbx_strand_id
1 'polypeptide(L)'
;MVDVLFWQTTGYRDSIQTSLSVANSLKRMGTDVSVLFDKAALIALARNKFEISPPLTDHATTIDMNLKKMGLPTAMVDYLEKARAAGVHLYACGGWCDFLGIKGQLPQYIEEKGLQDSVKLIADAKKVIVSP
;
A
#
# COMPACT_ATOMS: atom_id res chain seq x y z
N MET A 1 13.28 -3.42 -13.93
CA MET A 1 13.13 -4.45 -12.87
C MET A 1 13.04 -3.77 -11.51
N VAL A 2 12.09 -4.15 -10.70
CA VAL A 2 11.87 -3.58 -9.37
C VAL A 2 12.88 -4.15 -8.38
N ASP A 3 13.54 -3.29 -7.61
CA ASP A 3 14.48 -3.74 -6.58
C ASP A 3 13.73 -4.32 -5.37
N VAL A 4 12.72 -3.61 -4.88
CA VAL A 4 11.90 -4.04 -3.74
C VAL A 4 10.43 -3.88 -4.10
N LEU A 5 9.69 -4.96 -3.94
CA LEU A 5 8.24 -4.96 -4.08
C LEU A 5 7.60 -5.21 -2.73
N PHE A 6 6.71 -4.32 -2.32
CA PHE A 6 5.81 -4.56 -1.19
C PHE A 6 4.54 -5.18 -1.74
N TRP A 7 4.29 -6.44 -1.40
CA TRP A 7 3.07 -7.15 -1.78
C TRP A 7 2.06 -7.01 -0.64
N GLN A 8 1.20 -6.02 -0.75
CA GLN A 8 0.29 -5.63 0.30
C GLN A 8 -1.05 -6.34 0.12
N THR A 9 -1.29 -7.38 0.91
CA THR A 9 -2.50 -8.22 0.83
C THR A 9 -3.53 -7.90 1.91
N THR A 10 -3.11 -7.29 3.02
CA THR A 10 -4.02 -6.89 4.09
C THR A 10 -4.45 -5.44 3.94
N GLY A 11 -5.65 -5.12 4.41
CA GLY A 11 -6.21 -3.77 4.37
C GLY A 11 -6.03 -3.00 5.67
N TYR A 12 -5.19 -3.47 6.58
CA TYR A 12 -4.98 -2.80 7.85
C TYR A 12 -4.19 -1.51 7.68
N ARG A 13 -4.64 -0.45 8.35
CA ARG A 13 -4.03 0.86 8.31
C ARG A 13 -2.55 0.84 8.70
N ASP A 14 -2.23 0.16 9.79
CA ASP A 14 -0.86 0.07 10.29
C ASP A 14 0.06 -0.68 9.32
N SER A 15 -0.43 -1.74 8.68
CA SER A 15 0.34 -2.49 7.68
C SER A 15 0.61 -1.65 6.43
N ILE A 16 -0.43 -1.03 5.87
CA ILE A 16 -0.28 -0.18 4.67
C ILE A 16 0.60 1.02 4.97
N GLN A 17 0.42 1.66 6.11
CA GLN A 17 1.25 2.78 6.55
C GLN A 17 2.73 2.38 6.63
N THR A 18 3.02 1.20 7.17
CA THR A 18 4.39 0.68 7.27
C THR A 18 4.97 0.45 5.88
N SER A 19 4.23 -0.22 4.99
CA SER A 19 4.68 -0.45 3.61
C SER A 19 5.01 0.87 2.90
N LEU A 20 4.11 1.84 2.97
CA LEU A 20 4.28 3.13 2.28
C LEU A 20 5.43 3.94 2.89
N SER A 21 5.57 3.95 4.20
CA SER A 21 6.65 4.69 4.88
C SER A 21 8.02 4.11 4.56
N VAL A 22 8.14 2.78 4.61
CA VAL A 22 9.40 2.10 4.28
C VAL A 22 9.71 2.25 2.79
N ALA A 23 8.72 2.08 1.92
CA ALA A 23 8.88 2.27 0.48
C ALA A 23 9.37 3.69 0.14
N ASN A 24 8.78 4.70 0.78
CA ASN A 24 9.18 6.08 0.61
C ASN A 24 10.64 6.32 1.04
N SER A 25 11.04 5.75 2.17
CA SER A 25 12.42 5.86 2.67
C SER A 25 13.41 5.18 1.73
N LEU A 26 13.09 3.98 1.24
CA LEU A 26 13.93 3.26 0.29
C LEU A 26 14.05 4.02 -1.03
N LYS A 27 12.97 4.62 -1.51
CA LYS A 27 13.00 5.42 -2.73
C LYS A 27 13.95 6.62 -2.59
N ARG A 28 13.93 7.30 -1.45
CA ARG A 28 14.86 8.39 -1.17
C ARG A 28 16.32 7.95 -1.14
N MET A 29 16.57 6.68 -0.83
CA MET A 29 17.90 6.08 -0.85
C MET A 29 18.34 5.62 -2.27
N GLY A 30 17.52 5.86 -3.27
CA GLY A 30 17.85 5.50 -4.66
C GLY A 30 17.39 4.12 -5.09
N THR A 31 16.60 3.42 -4.27
CA THR A 31 16.08 2.09 -4.58
C THR A 31 14.83 2.21 -5.46
N ASP A 32 14.69 1.35 -6.44
CA ASP A 32 13.47 1.24 -7.25
C ASP A 32 12.45 0.40 -6.50
N VAL A 33 11.35 1.05 -6.09
CA VAL A 33 10.36 0.47 -5.19
C VAL A 33 8.97 0.55 -5.79
N SER A 34 8.24 -0.54 -5.68
CA SER A 34 6.82 -0.60 -6.03
C SER A 34 6.00 -1.22 -4.90
N VAL A 35 4.73 -0.88 -4.85
CA VAL A 35 3.75 -1.50 -3.95
C VAL A 35 2.65 -2.10 -4.81
N LEU A 36 2.37 -3.37 -4.62
CA LEU A 36 1.27 -4.08 -5.27
C LEU A 36 0.19 -4.35 -4.24
N PHE A 37 -0.94 -3.67 -4.37
CA PHE A 37 -2.11 -3.90 -3.53
C PHE A 37 -2.92 -5.06 -4.06
N ASP A 38 -3.38 -5.93 -3.17
CA ASP A 38 -4.05 -7.16 -3.51
C ASP A 38 -5.11 -7.51 -2.47
N LYS A 39 -6.12 -8.29 -2.85
CA LYS A 39 -7.14 -8.85 -1.94
C LYS A 39 -7.76 -7.80 -0.99
N ALA A 40 -7.65 -8.00 0.33
CA ALA A 40 -8.27 -7.13 1.32
C ALA A 40 -7.78 -5.67 1.24
N ALA A 41 -6.54 -5.44 0.81
CA ALA A 41 -6.03 -4.09 0.61
C ALA A 41 -6.84 -3.34 -0.45
N LEU A 42 -7.28 -4.03 -1.50
CA LEU A 42 -8.10 -3.43 -2.57
C LEU A 42 -9.47 -2.99 -2.06
N ILE A 43 -10.08 -3.77 -1.19
CA ILE A 43 -11.37 -3.42 -0.58
C ILE A 43 -11.22 -2.15 0.27
N ALA A 44 -10.17 -2.09 1.08
CA ALA A 44 -9.90 -0.92 1.92
C ALA A 44 -9.69 0.35 1.07
N LEU A 45 -8.93 0.24 -0.01
CA LEU A 45 -8.68 1.36 -0.93
C LEU A 45 -9.96 1.81 -1.65
N ALA A 46 -10.76 0.87 -2.13
CA ALA A 46 -12.00 1.18 -2.85
C ALA A 46 -13.02 1.87 -1.94
N ARG A 47 -13.08 1.48 -0.68
CA ARG A 47 -13.99 2.07 0.32
C ARG A 47 -13.41 3.28 1.03
N ASN A 48 -12.13 3.53 0.88
CA ASN A 48 -11.38 4.52 1.67
C ASN A 48 -11.62 4.31 3.16
N LYS A 49 -11.59 3.07 3.61
CA LYS A 49 -11.82 2.69 5.00
C LYS A 49 -10.78 1.66 5.42
N PHE A 50 -9.95 2.04 6.39
CA PHE A 50 -8.81 1.26 6.83
C PHE A 50 -8.93 0.98 8.33
N GLU A 51 -9.14 -0.28 8.68
CA GLU A 51 -9.19 -0.71 10.06
C GLU A 51 -7.77 -0.89 10.58
N ILE A 52 -7.59 -0.65 11.88
CA ILE A 52 -6.33 -1.00 12.53
C ILE A 52 -6.29 -2.50 12.77
N SER A 53 -5.09 -3.11 12.74
CA SER A 53 -4.97 -4.55 12.97
C SER A 53 -5.45 -4.92 14.40
N PRO A 54 -6.08 -6.09 14.58
CA PRO A 54 -6.69 -6.47 15.86
C PRO A 54 -5.78 -6.32 17.08
N PRO A 55 -4.50 -6.72 17.06
CA PRO A 55 -3.63 -6.55 18.23
C PRO A 55 -3.39 -5.09 18.64
N LEU A 56 -3.61 -4.15 17.73
CA LEU A 56 -3.38 -2.73 17.97
C LEU A 56 -4.66 -1.93 18.24
N THR A 57 -5.82 -2.57 18.23
CA THR A 57 -7.13 -1.90 18.32
C THR A 57 -7.22 -0.98 19.52
N ASP A 58 -6.78 -1.42 20.70
CA ASP A 58 -6.84 -0.64 21.93
C ASP A 58 -5.84 0.52 21.94
N HIS A 59 -4.93 0.56 20.98
CA HIS A 59 -3.91 1.60 20.87
C HIS A 59 -4.21 2.64 19.79
N ALA A 60 -5.34 2.52 19.08
CA ALA A 60 -5.66 3.38 17.94
C ALA A 60 -5.60 4.87 18.26
N THR A 61 -6.21 5.29 19.37
CA THR A 61 -6.23 6.69 19.81
C THR A 61 -4.81 7.17 20.14
N THR A 62 -4.05 6.36 20.86
CA THR A 62 -2.67 6.68 21.23
C THR A 62 -1.79 6.84 19.99
N ILE A 63 -1.95 5.96 19.01
CA ILE A 63 -1.22 6.03 17.73
C ILE A 63 -1.51 7.36 17.04
N ASP A 64 -2.78 7.72 16.88
CA ASP A 64 -3.17 8.98 16.22
C ASP A 64 -2.65 10.21 16.95
N MET A 65 -2.72 10.22 18.27
CA MET A 65 -2.19 11.31 19.09
C MET A 65 -0.69 11.49 18.86
N ASN A 66 0.06 10.40 18.86
CA ASN A 66 1.51 10.45 18.70
C ASN A 66 1.93 10.78 17.27
N LEU A 67 1.19 10.31 16.26
CA LEU A 67 1.43 10.72 14.88
C LEU A 67 1.31 12.24 14.73
N LYS A 68 0.24 12.82 15.30
CA LYS A 68 0.03 14.27 15.28
C LYS A 68 1.16 15.02 15.99
N LYS A 69 1.59 14.55 17.15
CA LYS A 69 2.70 15.15 17.90
C LYS A 69 4.00 15.15 17.10
N MET A 70 4.21 14.11 16.31
CA MET A 70 5.42 13.96 15.46
C MET A 70 5.30 14.68 14.12
N GLY A 71 4.17 15.33 13.85
CA GLY A 71 3.93 15.99 12.56
C GLY A 71 3.70 15.03 11.41
N LEU A 72 3.27 13.81 11.71
CA LEU A 72 3.00 12.78 10.70
C LEU A 72 1.51 12.71 10.37
N PRO A 73 1.15 12.35 9.13
CA PRO A 73 -0.25 12.22 8.74
C PRO A 73 -0.97 11.11 9.50
N THR A 74 -2.29 11.29 9.69
CA THR A 74 -3.17 10.25 10.23
C THR A 74 -4.07 9.65 9.16
N ALA A 75 -4.32 10.37 8.07
CA ALA A 75 -5.16 9.88 6.97
C ALA A 75 -4.32 9.06 5.98
N MET A 76 -4.85 7.92 5.57
CA MET A 76 -4.13 7.01 4.66
C MET A 76 -3.87 7.64 3.30
N VAL A 77 -4.79 8.47 2.80
CA VAL A 77 -4.62 9.16 1.52
C VAL A 77 -3.33 9.99 1.48
N ASP A 78 -2.94 10.58 2.61
CA ASP A 78 -1.72 11.39 2.67
C ASP A 78 -0.46 10.53 2.52
N TYR A 79 -0.46 9.33 3.08
CA TYR A 79 0.64 8.37 2.90
C TYR A 79 0.74 7.89 1.45
N LEU A 80 -0.40 7.60 0.82
CA LEU A 80 -0.45 7.18 -0.58
C LEU A 80 0.06 8.28 -1.53
N GLU A 81 -0.41 9.50 -1.35
CA GLU A 81 0.00 10.62 -2.19
C GLU A 81 1.47 10.95 -2.00
N LYS A 82 1.97 10.91 -0.77
CA LYS A 82 3.37 11.16 -0.47
C LYS A 82 4.29 10.12 -1.12
N ALA A 83 3.91 8.84 -1.06
CA ALA A 83 4.68 7.78 -1.69
C ALA A 83 4.70 7.95 -3.22
N ARG A 84 3.55 8.23 -3.82
CA ARG A 84 3.45 8.50 -5.25
C ARG A 84 4.31 9.69 -5.66
N ALA A 85 4.22 10.79 -4.92
CA ALA A 85 5.00 11.99 -5.22
C ALA A 85 6.51 11.75 -5.11
N ALA A 86 6.93 10.84 -4.24
CA ALA A 86 8.33 10.45 -4.10
C ALA A 86 8.82 9.51 -5.24
N GLY A 87 7.91 9.03 -6.07
CA GLY A 87 8.26 8.15 -7.19
C GLY A 87 8.07 6.65 -6.92
N VAL A 88 7.43 6.30 -5.81
CA VAL A 88 7.03 4.90 -5.55
C VAL A 88 5.88 4.55 -6.49
N HIS A 89 6.01 3.44 -7.21
CA HIS A 89 4.96 2.97 -8.10
C HIS A 89 3.88 2.24 -7.30
N LEU A 90 2.63 2.65 -7.46
CA LEU A 90 1.49 2.05 -6.78
C LEU A 90 0.64 1.28 -7.80
N TYR A 91 0.55 -0.03 -7.62
CA TYR A 91 -0.19 -0.94 -8.50
C TYR A 91 -1.27 -1.68 -7.73
N ALA A 92 -2.30 -2.08 -8.46
CA ALA A 92 -3.35 -2.97 -7.96
C ALA A 92 -3.41 -4.23 -8.84
N CYS A 93 -3.66 -5.38 -8.22
CA CYS A 93 -3.89 -6.62 -8.96
C CYS A 93 -5.27 -6.56 -9.64
N GLY A 94 -5.28 -6.35 -10.96
CA GLY A 94 -6.51 -6.23 -11.72
C GLY A 94 -7.36 -7.49 -11.70
N GLY A 95 -6.75 -8.68 -11.61
CA GLY A 95 -7.48 -9.93 -11.46
C GLY A 95 -8.36 -9.93 -10.21
N TRP A 96 -7.81 -9.53 -9.08
CA TRP A 96 -8.59 -9.42 -7.84
C TRP A 96 -9.58 -8.26 -7.85
N CYS A 97 -9.26 -7.16 -8.54
CA CYS A 97 -10.25 -6.10 -8.76
C CYS A 97 -11.49 -6.64 -9.48
N ASP A 98 -11.29 -7.49 -10.49
CA ASP A 98 -12.39 -8.14 -11.19
C ASP A 98 -13.16 -9.13 -10.30
N PHE A 99 -12.45 -9.98 -9.57
CA PHE A 99 -13.07 -10.95 -8.65
C PHE A 99 -13.91 -10.27 -7.57
N LEU A 100 -13.44 -9.15 -7.06
CA LEU A 100 -14.13 -8.40 -6.00
C LEU A 100 -15.20 -7.44 -6.54
N GLY A 101 -15.26 -7.25 -7.86
CA GLY A 101 -16.22 -6.33 -8.47
C GLY A 101 -15.97 -4.86 -8.18
N ILE A 102 -14.70 -4.48 -7.99
CA ILE A 102 -14.32 -3.10 -7.63
C ILE A 102 -13.50 -2.39 -8.71
N LYS A 103 -13.47 -2.94 -9.91
CA LYS A 103 -12.74 -2.33 -11.03
C LYS A 103 -13.20 -0.89 -11.26
N GLY A 104 -12.23 0.03 -11.38
CA GLY A 104 -12.52 1.45 -11.57
C GLY A 104 -12.90 2.21 -10.31
N GLN A 105 -12.92 1.57 -9.13
CA GLN A 105 -13.27 2.22 -7.87
C GLN A 105 -12.06 2.64 -7.03
N LEU A 106 -10.86 2.35 -7.51
CA LEU A 106 -9.63 2.72 -6.83
C LEU A 106 -9.22 4.16 -7.14
N PRO A 107 -8.38 4.79 -6.31
CA PRO A 107 -7.79 6.08 -6.64
C PRO A 107 -7.10 6.03 -8.01
N GLN A 108 -7.22 7.10 -8.79
CA GLN A 108 -6.73 7.14 -10.17
C GLN A 108 -5.21 6.94 -10.29
N TYR A 109 -4.46 7.31 -9.27
CA TYR A 109 -3.00 7.18 -9.27
C TYR A 109 -2.52 5.76 -8.93
N ILE A 110 -3.42 4.84 -8.65
CA ILE A 110 -3.10 3.42 -8.47
C ILE A 110 -3.41 2.72 -9.80
N GLU A 111 -2.37 2.22 -10.46
CA GLU A 111 -2.50 1.57 -11.75
C GLU A 111 -2.93 0.11 -11.58
N GLU A 112 -4.03 -0.28 -12.22
CA GLU A 112 -4.45 -1.67 -12.22
C GLU A 112 -3.61 -2.46 -13.23
N LYS A 113 -2.93 -3.48 -12.75
CA LYS A 113 -2.15 -4.42 -13.58
C LYS A 113 -3.00 -5.66 -13.86
N GLY A 114 -2.98 -6.16 -15.07
CA GLY A 114 -3.60 -7.45 -15.39
C GLY A 114 -3.00 -8.58 -14.56
N LEU A 115 -3.70 -9.72 -14.47
CA LEU A 115 -3.27 -10.85 -13.64
C LEU A 115 -1.85 -11.31 -13.99
N GLN A 116 -1.56 -11.47 -15.29
CA GLN A 116 -0.26 -11.92 -15.73
C GLN A 116 0.85 -10.92 -15.43
N ASP A 117 0.57 -9.63 -15.60
CA ASP A 117 1.53 -8.58 -15.28
C ASP A 117 1.79 -8.48 -13.77
N SER A 118 0.78 -8.73 -12.95
CA SER A 118 0.95 -8.80 -11.49
C SER A 118 1.84 -9.97 -11.08
N VAL A 119 1.63 -11.15 -11.67
CA VAL A 119 2.46 -12.33 -11.43
C VAL A 119 3.91 -12.05 -11.84
N LYS A 120 4.10 -11.43 -12.99
CA LYS A 120 5.44 -11.09 -13.49
C LYS A 120 6.14 -10.08 -12.57
N LEU A 121 5.41 -9.08 -12.09
CA LEU A 121 5.94 -8.08 -11.16
C LEU A 121 6.49 -8.75 -9.89
N ILE A 122 5.74 -9.70 -9.33
CA ILE A 122 6.16 -10.46 -8.15
C ILE A 122 7.39 -11.33 -8.45
N ALA A 123 7.35 -12.05 -9.57
CA ALA A 123 8.41 -12.99 -9.95
C ALA A 123 9.74 -12.30 -10.27
N ASP A 124 9.68 -11.12 -10.88
CA ASP A 124 10.88 -10.41 -11.36
C ASP A 124 11.48 -9.46 -10.30
N ALA A 125 10.79 -9.17 -9.22
CA ALA A 125 11.31 -8.31 -8.16
C ALA A 125 12.52 -8.98 -7.49
N LYS A 126 13.56 -8.20 -7.21
CA LYS A 126 14.75 -8.71 -6.51
C LYS A 126 14.43 -9.11 -5.08
N LYS A 127 13.54 -8.37 -4.43
CA LYS A 127 13.09 -8.64 -3.06
C LYS A 127 11.60 -8.36 -2.95
N VAL A 128 10.88 -9.26 -2.31
CA VAL A 128 9.44 -9.10 -2.03
C VAL A 128 9.23 -9.07 -0.53
N ILE A 129 8.52 -8.04 -0.06
CA ILE A 129 8.11 -7.89 1.34
C ILE A 129 6.59 -8.00 1.37
N VAL A 130 6.07 -8.96 2.12
CA VAL A 130 4.63 -9.24 2.18
C VAL A 130 4.03 -8.59 3.43
N SER A 131 3.08 -7.69 3.24
CA SER A 131 2.19 -7.10 4.28
C SER A 131 2.86 -6.87 5.64
N PRO A 132 3.89 -6.04 5.71
CA PRO A 132 4.53 -5.79 7.01
C PRO A 132 3.60 -5.12 7.98
#